data_99b9e47b5f64370860d80e444b15ec78
#
_entry.id   99b9e47b5f64370860d80e444b15ec78
#
_cell.length_a   1.000
_cell.length_b   1.000
_cell.length_c   1.000
_cell.angle_alpha   90.00
_cell.angle_beta   90.00
_cell.angle_gamma   90.00
#
_symmetry.space_group_name_H-M   'P 1'
#
loop_
_entity.id
_entity.type
_entity.pdbx_description
1 polymer ?
#
loop_
_entity_poly.entity_id
_entity_poly.type
_entity_poly.pdbx_seq_one_letter_code
_entity_poly.pdbx_strand_id
1 'polypeptide(L)'
;MAPTLTTGLLLSSCNSNSTTTETATTAGADSTATAASPDTAVTAGTPGTVKPTMAKPAWGPGLKPEMQAVIEQLMSFKNKPLPELTAAQARKQPTAADAAMKQMRLSNIPVPPLNCDTATKALMPGVKARIYTPKGAAGPFPVIVYYHGGGWVIATNDTYAASAQALCEQVGAVVVSVEYRKAPEHKFPTAHDDAFAAYQYVLKNAASMKGDPNKVAVVGESAGGNLACNVSIMARDKKVALPKYQVLVYPIAGSDTNTPSYQANTETAPLNKAGMEWFFKNYQRTPADLKDPRINLVAANLKGLEPTTVIGADYDP
;
A
#
# COMPACT_ATOMS: atom_id res chain seq x y z
N MET A 1 -8.19 -31.58 -1.27
CA MET A 1 -6.82 -31.19 -1.71
C MET A 1 -6.96 -29.76 -2.24
N ALA A 2 -6.55 -28.80 -1.45
CA ALA A 2 -6.57 -27.39 -1.84
C ALA A 2 -5.20 -27.04 -2.42
N PRO A 3 -5.13 -26.23 -3.50
CA PRO A 3 -3.85 -25.79 -4.03
C PRO A 3 -3.27 -24.70 -3.14
N THR A 4 -2.05 -24.90 -2.71
CA THR A 4 -1.19 -23.94 -2.05
C THR A 4 -0.95 -22.76 -2.99
N LEU A 5 -1.57 -21.62 -2.72
CA LEU A 5 -1.19 -20.34 -3.32
C LEU A 5 0.11 -19.87 -2.67
N THR A 6 1.20 -20.02 -3.39
CA THR A 6 2.50 -19.48 -3.04
C THR A 6 2.45 -17.95 -3.15
N THR A 7 2.73 -17.29 -2.08
CA THR A 7 2.90 -15.83 -1.93
C THR A 7 4.00 -15.32 -2.86
N GLY A 8 3.62 -14.74 -3.99
CA GLY A 8 4.52 -14.12 -4.94
C GLY A 8 3.96 -12.79 -5.43
N LEU A 9 3.79 -11.80 -4.55
CA LEU A 9 3.33 -10.47 -4.90
C LEU A 9 4.42 -9.41 -4.78
N LEU A 10 5.65 -9.78 -5.10
CA LEU A 10 6.75 -8.88 -5.43
C LEU A 10 7.72 -9.68 -6.29
N LEU A 11 7.90 -9.28 -7.55
CA LEU A 11 8.78 -9.88 -8.55
C LEU A 11 8.18 -11.06 -9.35
N SER A 12 7.26 -10.80 -10.28
CA SER A 12 7.02 -11.68 -11.41
C SER A 12 7.65 -11.06 -12.67
N SER A 13 8.81 -11.59 -13.07
CA SER A 13 9.38 -11.37 -14.39
C SER A 13 8.67 -12.29 -15.37
N CYS A 14 7.84 -11.76 -16.26
CA CYS A 14 7.39 -12.48 -17.43
C CYS A 14 8.39 -12.28 -18.57
N ASN A 15 9.04 -13.37 -18.95
CA ASN A 15 9.82 -13.51 -20.16
C ASN A 15 8.88 -13.90 -21.30
N SER A 16 8.75 -13.08 -22.31
CA SER A 16 8.25 -13.51 -23.62
C SER A 16 8.94 -12.72 -24.72
N ASN A 17 9.85 -13.41 -25.39
CA ASN A 17 10.44 -13.01 -26.66
C ASN A 17 9.39 -12.95 -27.76
N SER A 18 9.33 -11.83 -28.48
CA SER A 18 9.01 -11.86 -29.90
C SER A 18 9.60 -10.62 -30.58
N THR A 19 10.53 -10.89 -31.43
CA THR A 19 11.17 -10.02 -32.42
C THR A 19 10.17 -9.63 -33.51
N THR A 20 10.09 -8.34 -33.83
CA THR A 20 9.87 -7.89 -35.23
C THR A 20 10.43 -6.47 -35.39
N THR A 21 11.31 -6.39 -36.35
CA THR A 21 11.94 -5.23 -36.94
C THR A 21 10.95 -4.52 -37.86
N GLU A 22 10.88 -3.18 -37.87
CA GLU A 22 10.80 -2.41 -39.10
C GLU A 22 11.08 -0.91 -38.92
N THR A 23 11.56 -0.33 -39.95
CA THR A 23 12.42 0.80 -40.20
C THR A 23 11.70 2.16 -40.32
N ALA A 24 12.35 3.18 -39.86
CA ALA A 24 12.53 4.57 -40.30
C ALA A 24 11.46 5.31 -41.15
N THR A 25 11.16 6.55 -40.83
CA THR A 25 11.63 7.74 -41.59
C THR A 25 11.26 9.09 -40.93
N THR A 26 12.14 10.01 -41.12
CA THR A 26 12.36 11.40 -40.75
C THR A 26 11.26 12.42 -41.01
N ALA A 27 11.17 13.45 -40.15
CA ALA A 27 11.29 14.92 -40.39
C ALA A 27 10.64 15.66 -39.17
N GLY A 28 11.33 16.44 -38.48
CA GLY A 28 11.90 17.75 -38.45
C GLY A 28 10.93 18.84 -37.98
N ALA A 29 11.20 19.45 -36.79
CA ALA A 29 11.26 20.88 -36.54
C ALA A 29 11.27 21.20 -35.02
N ASP A 30 12.35 21.80 -34.67
CA ASP A 30 12.74 22.82 -33.71
C ASP A 30 11.68 23.39 -32.74
N SER A 31 11.94 23.29 -31.42
CA SER A 31 11.75 24.35 -30.45
C SER A 31 12.49 24.06 -29.14
N THR A 32 13.28 25.01 -28.75
CA THR A 32 14.16 25.14 -27.59
C THR A 32 13.45 24.86 -26.26
N ALA A 33 13.98 23.90 -25.51
CA ALA A 33 13.70 23.75 -24.09
C ALA A 33 15.00 23.52 -23.34
N THR A 34 15.15 24.24 -22.26
CA THR A 34 16.27 24.40 -21.33
C THR A 34 16.82 23.07 -20.83
N ALA A 35 18.13 22.99 -20.78
CA ALA A 35 18.93 21.86 -20.35
C ALA A 35 18.63 21.41 -18.92
N ALA A 36 18.18 20.15 -18.79
CA ALA A 36 18.32 19.37 -17.57
C ALA A 36 19.68 18.67 -17.60
N SER A 37 20.37 18.63 -16.45
CA SER A 37 21.67 17.99 -16.26
C SER A 37 21.68 16.54 -16.74
N PRO A 38 22.78 16.03 -17.27
CA PRO A 38 22.87 14.67 -17.79
C PRO A 38 22.82 13.68 -16.61
N ASP A 39 21.68 13.02 -16.47
CA ASP A 39 21.57 11.80 -15.68
C ASP A 39 22.42 10.74 -16.41
N THR A 40 23.46 10.25 -15.76
CA THR A 40 24.37 9.25 -16.32
C THR A 40 23.55 8.03 -16.75
N ALA A 41 23.50 7.78 -18.04
CA ALA A 41 22.91 6.58 -18.62
C ALA A 41 23.59 5.35 -18.02
N VAL A 42 22.88 4.68 -17.12
CA VAL A 42 23.26 3.36 -16.62
C VAL A 42 23.10 2.41 -17.81
N THR A 43 24.21 1.92 -18.33
CA THR A 43 24.23 0.84 -19.33
C THR A 43 23.39 -0.32 -18.79
N ALA A 44 22.39 -0.75 -19.55
CA ALA A 44 21.51 -1.86 -19.18
C ALA A 44 22.34 -3.16 -19.07
N GLY A 45 22.82 -3.43 -17.86
CA GLY A 45 23.40 -4.72 -17.50
C GLY A 45 22.29 -5.77 -17.39
N THR A 46 22.66 -7.04 -17.50
CA THR A 46 21.72 -8.15 -17.23
C THR A 46 21.05 -7.95 -15.88
N PRO A 47 19.71 -8.08 -15.76
CA PRO A 47 19.05 -7.98 -14.47
C PRO A 47 19.67 -8.90 -13.45
N GLY A 48 20.19 -8.33 -12.36
CA GLY A 48 20.86 -9.09 -11.31
C GLY A 48 19.85 -9.67 -10.33
N THR A 49 20.28 -10.69 -9.60
CA THR A 49 19.52 -11.23 -8.48
C THR A 49 19.76 -10.37 -7.24
N VAL A 50 18.70 -9.96 -6.56
CA VAL A 50 18.81 -9.31 -5.25
C VAL A 50 19.38 -10.30 -4.25
N LYS A 51 20.51 -9.96 -3.62
CA LYS A 51 21.15 -10.81 -2.63
C LYS A 51 21.44 -10.03 -1.36
N PRO A 52 21.13 -10.60 -0.17
CA PRO A 52 21.52 -10.00 1.08
C PRO A 52 23.05 -10.05 1.24
N THR A 53 23.60 -9.14 2.01
CA THR A 53 25.04 -9.00 2.30
C THR A 53 25.40 -9.39 3.72
N MET A 54 24.42 -9.49 4.62
CA MET A 54 24.58 -9.82 6.03
C MET A 54 24.02 -11.22 6.34
N ALA A 55 24.38 -11.76 7.51
CA ALA A 55 23.72 -12.94 8.04
C ALA A 55 22.25 -12.65 8.33
N LYS A 56 21.41 -13.68 8.26
CA LYS A 56 20.00 -13.56 8.64
C LYS A 56 19.86 -13.07 10.09
N PRO A 57 18.97 -12.13 10.36
CA PRO A 57 18.72 -11.69 11.72
C PRO A 57 18.11 -12.82 12.55
N ALA A 58 18.45 -12.89 13.84
CA ALA A 58 17.95 -13.93 14.74
C ALA A 58 16.43 -13.97 14.83
N TRP A 59 15.76 -12.82 14.70
CA TRP A 59 14.30 -12.72 14.72
C TRP A 59 13.64 -13.21 13.41
N GLY A 60 14.38 -13.42 12.33
CA GLY A 60 13.84 -13.73 11.01
C GLY A 60 14.57 -14.86 10.28
N PRO A 61 14.71 -16.08 10.86
CA PRO A 61 15.44 -17.17 10.20
C PRO A 61 14.80 -17.63 8.89
N GLY A 62 13.50 -17.43 8.71
CA GLY A 62 12.73 -17.74 7.50
C GLY A 62 12.67 -16.64 6.47
N LEU A 63 13.31 -15.47 6.68
CA LEU A 63 13.29 -14.38 5.72
C LEU A 63 13.76 -14.82 4.33
N LYS A 64 12.99 -14.42 3.31
CA LYS A 64 13.43 -14.59 1.91
C LYS A 64 14.61 -13.67 1.62
N PRO A 65 15.57 -14.10 0.77
CA PRO A 65 16.76 -13.31 0.48
C PRO A 65 16.46 -11.89 -0.01
N GLU A 66 15.44 -11.75 -0.85
CA GLU A 66 15.04 -10.46 -1.42
C GLU A 66 14.52 -9.51 -0.33
N MET A 67 13.71 -10.03 0.59
CA MET A 67 13.18 -9.23 1.71
C MET A 67 14.30 -8.86 2.68
N GLN A 68 15.22 -9.79 2.97
CA GLN A 68 16.38 -9.50 3.80
C GLN A 68 17.21 -8.36 3.20
N ALA A 69 17.47 -8.39 1.89
CA ALA A 69 18.23 -7.33 1.22
C ALA A 69 17.52 -5.97 1.28
N VAL A 70 16.19 -5.94 1.17
CA VAL A 70 15.41 -4.71 1.34
C VAL A 70 15.52 -4.18 2.77
N ILE A 71 15.47 -5.07 3.78
CA ILE A 71 15.63 -4.68 5.20
C ILE A 71 17.06 -4.14 5.44
N GLU A 72 18.09 -4.81 4.93
CA GLU A 72 19.48 -4.33 5.01
C GLU A 72 19.63 -2.94 4.37
N GLN A 73 18.98 -2.73 3.21
CA GLN A 73 18.99 -1.44 2.54
C GLN A 73 18.26 -0.37 3.37
N LEU A 74 17.14 -0.71 4.00
CA LEU A 74 16.42 0.20 4.90
C LEU A 74 17.30 0.59 6.11
N MET A 75 17.98 -0.39 6.72
CA MET A 75 18.92 -0.14 7.82
C MET A 75 20.08 0.77 7.41
N SER A 76 20.54 0.67 6.14
CA SER A 76 21.61 1.52 5.60
C SER A 76 21.25 3.02 5.55
N PHE A 77 19.97 3.37 5.59
CA PHE A 77 19.52 4.76 5.69
C PHE A 77 19.73 5.36 7.07
N LYS A 78 20.03 4.55 8.09
CA LYS A 78 20.26 4.97 9.48
C LYS A 78 19.07 5.75 10.04
N ASN A 79 17.86 5.31 9.69
CA ASN A 79 16.63 5.88 10.24
C ASN A 79 16.63 5.82 11.76
N LYS A 80 16.14 6.87 12.42
CA LYS A 80 15.89 6.82 13.86
C LYS A 80 14.66 5.99 14.15
N PRO A 81 14.62 5.27 15.28
CA PRO A 81 13.44 4.55 15.73
C PRO A 81 12.20 5.46 15.85
N LEU A 82 11.03 4.96 15.47
CA LEU A 82 9.79 5.75 15.55
C LEU A 82 9.53 6.37 16.93
N PRO A 83 9.77 5.66 18.06
CA PRO A 83 9.55 6.23 19.39
C PRO A 83 10.36 7.50 19.70
N GLU A 84 11.46 7.75 19.00
CA GLU A 84 12.31 8.92 19.17
C GLU A 84 11.86 10.12 18.32
N LEU A 85 10.80 9.94 17.51
CA LEU A 85 10.42 10.92 16.50
C LEU A 85 9.04 11.51 16.77
N THR A 86 8.89 12.77 16.38
CA THR A 86 7.56 13.33 16.12
C THR A 86 7.01 12.76 14.80
N ALA A 87 5.68 12.79 14.61
CA ALA A 87 5.06 12.36 13.37
C ALA A 87 5.60 13.11 12.14
N ALA A 88 5.85 14.42 12.28
CA ALA A 88 6.42 15.25 11.21
C ALA A 88 7.85 14.83 10.82
N GLN A 89 8.66 14.38 11.78
CA GLN A 89 9.99 13.84 11.53
C GLN A 89 9.91 12.44 10.89
N ALA A 90 9.05 11.57 11.42
CA ALA A 90 8.86 10.22 10.90
C ALA A 90 8.42 10.21 9.42
N ARG A 91 7.54 11.14 9.03
CA ARG A 91 7.08 11.30 7.63
C ARG A 91 8.19 11.70 6.64
N LYS A 92 9.32 12.18 7.14
CA LYS A 92 10.47 12.60 6.31
C LYS A 92 11.53 11.51 6.17
N GLN A 93 11.45 10.44 6.96
CA GLN A 93 12.41 9.35 6.87
C GLN A 93 12.17 8.51 5.61
N PRO A 94 13.25 8.00 4.97
CA PRO A 94 13.14 6.99 3.94
C PRO A 94 12.31 5.79 4.38
N THR A 95 11.52 5.26 3.48
CA THR A 95 10.57 4.18 3.73
C THR A 95 11.12 2.82 3.24
N ALA A 96 10.41 1.74 3.55
CA ALA A 96 10.71 0.43 2.96
C ALA A 96 10.53 0.43 1.43
N ALA A 97 9.61 1.24 0.89
CA ALA A 97 9.46 1.42 -0.55
C ALA A 97 10.71 2.08 -1.17
N ASP A 98 11.30 3.08 -0.50
CA ASP A 98 12.55 3.70 -0.94
C ASP A 98 13.71 2.70 -0.91
N ALA A 99 13.75 1.83 0.10
CA ALA A 99 14.74 0.78 0.20
C ALA A 99 14.60 -0.25 -0.94
N ALA A 100 13.37 -0.69 -1.23
CA ALA A 100 13.09 -1.60 -2.33
C ALA A 100 13.48 -0.99 -3.67
N MET A 101 13.10 0.25 -3.94
CA MET A 101 13.46 0.97 -5.16
C MET A 101 14.97 1.13 -5.30
N LYS A 102 15.69 1.45 -4.22
CA LYS A 102 17.14 1.54 -4.25
C LYS A 102 17.78 0.18 -4.50
N GLN A 103 17.27 -0.88 -3.89
CA GLN A 103 17.75 -2.24 -4.09
C GLN A 103 17.54 -2.72 -5.54
N MET A 104 16.38 -2.41 -6.14
CA MET A 104 16.12 -2.70 -7.56
C MET A 104 17.16 -2.00 -8.47
N ARG A 105 17.44 -0.72 -8.23
CA ARG A 105 18.47 0.03 -9.00
C ARG A 105 19.86 -0.58 -8.85
N LEU A 106 20.27 -0.93 -7.62
CA LEU A 106 21.57 -1.56 -7.35
C LEU A 106 21.69 -2.94 -8.02
N SER A 107 20.58 -3.64 -8.20
CA SER A 107 20.53 -4.96 -8.84
C SER A 107 20.21 -4.91 -10.34
N ASN A 108 20.18 -3.72 -10.95
CA ASN A 108 19.77 -3.51 -12.36
C ASN A 108 18.41 -4.13 -12.69
N ILE A 109 17.48 -4.15 -11.74
CA ILE A 109 16.10 -4.61 -11.94
C ILE A 109 15.31 -3.41 -12.46
N PRO A 110 14.74 -3.48 -13.67
CA PRO A 110 13.97 -2.37 -14.21
C PRO A 110 12.69 -2.15 -13.40
N VAL A 111 12.36 -0.90 -13.14
CA VAL A 111 11.04 -0.54 -12.62
C VAL A 111 10.04 -0.65 -13.77
N PRO A 112 8.98 -1.47 -13.64
CA PRO A 112 7.99 -1.58 -14.69
C PRO A 112 7.38 -0.20 -15.02
N PRO A 113 7.22 0.13 -16.31
CA PRO A 113 6.56 1.38 -16.68
C PRO A 113 5.09 1.37 -16.22
N LEU A 114 4.59 2.54 -15.84
CA LEU A 114 3.18 2.69 -15.47
C LEU A 114 2.29 2.49 -16.71
N ASN A 115 1.51 1.42 -16.70
CA ASN A 115 0.57 1.08 -17.77
C ASN A 115 -0.90 1.41 -17.43
N CYS A 116 -1.10 2.41 -16.56
CA CYS A 116 -2.40 2.96 -16.23
C CYS A 116 -2.40 4.47 -16.50
N ASP A 117 -3.58 5.02 -16.80
CA ASP A 117 -3.77 6.46 -16.73
C ASP A 117 -3.93 6.86 -15.26
N THR A 118 -3.35 8.01 -14.88
CA THR A 118 -3.46 8.50 -13.51
C THR A 118 -4.06 9.90 -13.45
N ALA A 119 -4.90 10.12 -12.45
CA ALA A 119 -5.46 11.44 -12.16
C ALA A 119 -5.57 11.62 -10.63
N THR A 120 -5.34 12.84 -10.15
CA THR A 120 -5.63 13.19 -8.75
C THR A 120 -6.95 13.93 -8.68
N LYS A 121 -7.84 13.50 -7.78
CA LYS A 121 -9.16 14.08 -7.60
C LYS A 121 -9.42 14.38 -6.12
N ALA A 122 -9.96 15.56 -5.82
CA ALA A 122 -10.53 15.83 -4.51
C ALA A 122 -11.86 15.07 -4.41
N LEU A 123 -12.00 14.27 -3.35
CA LEU A 123 -13.23 13.52 -3.07
C LEU A 123 -14.16 14.34 -2.17
N MET A 124 -13.58 15.00 -1.18
CA MET A 124 -14.24 15.90 -0.23
C MET A 124 -13.21 16.83 0.41
N PRO A 125 -13.60 17.85 1.20
CA PRO A 125 -12.66 18.73 1.89
C PRO A 125 -11.63 17.93 2.71
N GLY A 126 -10.34 18.16 2.45
CA GLY A 126 -9.22 17.52 3.13
C GLY A 126 -8.90 16.08 2.67
N VAL A 127 -9.69 15.46 1.81
CA VAL A 127 -9.47 14.11 1.30
C VAL A 127 -9.38 14.10 -0.22
N LYS A 128 -8.30 13.59 -0.75
CA LYS A 128 -8.09 13.40 -2.20
C LYS A 128 -7.78 11.93 -2.48
N ALA A 129 -7.90 11.54 -3.74
CA ALA A 129 -7.46 10.23 -4.20
C ALA A 129 -6.63 10.35 -5.46
N ARG A 130 -5.69 9.40 -5.62
CA ARG A 130 -5.09 9.11 -6.91
C ARG A 130 -5.88 7.97 -7.55
N ILE A 131 -6.36 8.21 -8.76
CA ILE A 131 -7.16 7.26 -9.52
C ILE A 131 -6.25 6.68 -10.59
N TYR A 132 -6.15 5.35 -10.62
CA TYR A 132 -5.47 4.60 -11.66
C TYR A 132 -6.54 3.96 -12.54
N THR A 133 -6.47 4.15 -13.85
CA THR A 133 -7.43 3.62 -14.82
C THR A 133 -6.72 2.75 -15.83
N PRO A 134 -7.17 1.50 -16.07
CA PRO A 134 -6.56 0.64 -17.07
C PRO A 134 -6.56 1.27 -18.46
N LYS A 135 -5.44 1.15 -19.19
CA LYS A 135 -5.32 1.59 -20.58
C LYS A 135 -5.86 0.53 -21.54
N GLY A 136 -6.22 0.97 -22.75
CA GLY A 136 -6.53 0.07 -23.86
C GLY A 136 -7.96 -0.51 -23.89
N ALA A 137 -8.82 -0.17 -22.90
CA ALA A 137 -10.21 -0.60 -22.88
C ALA A 137 -11.16 0.53 -22.51
N ALA A 138 -12.42 0.40 -22.93
CA ALA A 138 -13.42 1.45 -22.73
C ALA A 138 -14.07 1.44 -21.32
N GLY A 139 -14.04 0.30 -20.61
CA GLY A 139 -14.81 0.09 -19.38
C GLY A 139 -16.27 -0.29 -19.66
N PRO A 140 -17.19 -0.30 -18.66
CA PRO A 140 -16.88 0.01 -17.26
C PRO A 140 -16.04 -1.07 -16.57
N PHE A 141 -15.05 -0.65 -15.80
CA PHE A 141 -14.15 -1.55 -15.07
C PHE A 141 -14.69 -1.86 -13.67
N PRO A 142 -14.31 -3.00 -13.05
CA PRO A 142 -14.39 -3.15 -11.59
C PRO A 142 -13.65 -2.01 -10.90
N VAL A 143 -14.05 -1.67 -9.68
CA VAL A 143 -13.43 -0.59 -8.91
C VAL A 143 -12.86 -1.15 -7.63
N ILE A 144 -11.63 -0.75 -7.30
CA ILE A 144 -11.00 -1.02 -6.02
C ILE A 144 -10.82 0.30 -5.29
N VAL A 145 -11.40 0.44 -4.10
CA VAL A 145 -11.05 1.52 -3.18
C VAL A 145 -9.92 1.03 -2.30
N TYR A 146 -8.77 1.68 -2.45
CA TYR A 146 -7.53 1.26 -1.82
C TYR A 146 -7.12 2.22 -0.71
N TYR A 147 -6.78 1.67 0.46
CA TYR A 147 -6.33 2.39 1.64
C TYR A 147 -4.90 1.99 1.99
N HIS A 148 -3.99 2.95 1.95
CA HIS A 148 -2.58 2.72 2.25
C HIS A 148 -2.33 2.49 3.75
N GLY A 149 -1.19 1.87 4.08
CA GLY A 149 -0.72 1.66 5.44
C GLY A 149 -0.08 2.90 6.07
N GLY A 150 0.68 2.68 7.14
CA GLY A 150 1.42 3.74 7.86
C GLY A 150 0.79 4.16 9.17
N GLY A 151 0.08 3.25 9.85
CA GLY A 151 -0.43 3.43 11.22
C GLY A 151 -1.36 4.64 11.39
N TRP A 152 -2.04 5.08 10.34
CA TRP A 152 -2.86 6.31 10.28
C TRP A 152 -2.07 7.61 10.54
N VAL A 153 -0.74 7.54 10.58
CA VAL A 153 0.15 8.65 10.97
C VAL A 153 1.12 9.05 9.86
N ILE A 154 1.73 8.07 9.20
CA ILE A 154 2.75 8.27 8.16
C ILE A 154 2.28 7.73 6.81
N ALA A 155 3.18 7.75 5.83
CA ALA A 155 2.96 7.32 4.45
C ALA A 155 1.95 8.18 3.67
N THR A 156 1.87 7.90 2.38
CA THR A 156 1.04 8.62 1.40
C THR A 156 0.70 7.71 0.23
N ASN A 157 -0.14 8.19 -0.67
CA ASN A 157 -0.37 7.52 -1.96
C ASN A 157 0.91 7.31 -2.78
N ASP A 158 1.96 8.12 -2.58
CA ASP A 158 3.25 7.91 -3.26
C ASP A 158 4.00 6.72 -2.68
N THR A 159 3.99 6.56 -1.36
CA THR A 159 4.63 5.42 -0.67
C THR A 159 4.06 4.08 -1.15
N TYR A 160 2.77 4.04 -1.45
CA TYR A 160 2.03 2.84 -1.86
C TYR A 160 1.63 2.86 -3.34
N ALA A 161 2.28 3.69 -4.15
CA ALA A 161 1.96 3.81 -5.57
C ALA A 161 2.12 2.49 -6.33
N ALA A 162 3.15 1.71 -6.00
CA ALA A 162 3.41 0.43 -6.64
C ALA A 162 2.30 -0.60 -6.38
N SER A 163 1.76 -0.68 -5.17
CA SER A 163 0.63 -1.57 -4.84
C SER A 163 -0.62 -1.16 -5.63
N ALA A 164 -0.96 0.13 -5.64
CA ALA A 164 -2.13 0.63 -6.36
C ALA A 164 -2.00 0.44 -7.89
N GLN A 165 -0.79 0.66 -8.43
CA GLN A 165 -0.50 0.41 -9.83
C GLN A 165 -0.65 -1.07 -10.18
N ALA A 166 -0.04 -1.96 -9.40
CA ALA A 166 -0.11 -3.40 -9.62
C ALA A 166 -1.56 -3.92 -9.59
N LEU A 167 -2.38 -3.43 -8.65
CA LEU A 167 -3.80 -3.75 -8.61
C LEU A 167 -4.53 -3.29 -9.88
N CYS A 168 -4.24 -2.07 -10.37
CA CYS A 168 -4.83 -1.58 -11.60
C CYS A 168 -4.46 -2.45 -12.81
N GLU A 169 -3.18 -2.77 -12.97
CA GLU A 169 -2.65 -3.47 -14.13
C GLU A 169 -2.98 -4.96 -14.13
N GLN A 170 -2.85 -5.63 -12.98
CA GLN A 170 -3.00 -7.08 -12.89
C GLN A 170 -4.45 -7.52 -12.74
N VAL A 171 -5.28 -6.72 -12.07
CA VAL A 171 -6.71 -7.01 -11.90
C VAL A 171 -7.54 -6.42 -13.04
N GLY A 172 -7.02 -5.42 -13.76
CA GLY A 172 -7.79 -4.70 -14.78
C GLY A 172 -8.91 -3.87 -14.17
N ALA A 173 -8.67 -3.26 -13.01
CA ALA A 173 -9.66 -2.48 -12.26
C ALA A 173 -9.27 -0.99 -12.19
N VAL A 174 -10.25 -0.12 -12.10
CA VAL A 174 -10.00 1.25 -11.63
C VAL A 174 -9.63 1.19 -10.16
N VAL A 175 -8.48 1.76 -9.78
CA VAL A 175 -8.05 1.83 -8.39
C VAL A 175 -8.14 3.26 -7.89
N VAL A 176 -8.92 3.48 -6.84
CA VAL A 176 -9.08 4.76 -6.15
C VAL A 176 -8.27 4.70 -4.87
N SER A 177 -7.00 5.14 -4.93
CA SER A 177 -6.07 5.18 -3.80
C SER A 177 -6.33 6.43 -2.96
N VAL A 178 -6.86 6.24 -1.76
CA VAL A 178 -7.39 7.30 -0.90
C VAL A 178 -6.29 7.88 -0.03
N GLU A 179 -6.06 9.19 -0.11
CA GLU A 179 -5.21 9.96 0.80
C GLU A 179 -6.08 10.49 1.95
N TYR A 180 -6.32 9.67 2.94
CA TYR A 180 -7.09 10.03 4.13
C TYR A 180 -6.28 10.94 5.06
N ARG A 181 -6.95 11.74 5.89
CA ARG A 181 -6.31 12.62 6.86
C ARG A 181 -5.66 11.82 7.97
N LYS A 182 -4.46 12.24 8.35
CA LYS A 182 -3.56 11.52 9.27
C LYS A 182 -3.44 12.18 10.63
N ALA A 183 -3.19 11.35 11.64
CA ALA A 183 -2.84 11.79 12.98
C ALA A 183 -1.35 12.26 13.04
N PRO A 184 -0.99 13.07 14.02
CA PRO A 184 -1.79 13.53 15.15
C PRO A 184 -2.68 14.74 14.84
N GLU A 185 -2.58 15.35 13.66
CA GLU A 185 -3.39 16.50 13.26
C GLU A 185 -4.88 16.14 13.20
N HIS A 186 -5.18 14.91 12.78
CA HIS A 186 -6.52 14.34 12.66
C HIS A 186 -6.57 12.98 13.33
N LYS A 187 -6.78 12.99 14.65
CA LYS A 187 -6.85 11.78 15.47
C LYS A 187 -8.09 10.94 15.19
N PHE A 188 -8.12 9.75 15.75
CA PHE A 188 -9.29 8.86 15.73
C PHE A 188 -10.59 9.63 16.06
N PRO A 189 -11.70 9.43 15.33
CA PRO A 189 -11.90 8.46 14.26
C PRO A 189 -11.73 9.03 12.83
N THR A 190 -11.06 10.18 12.64
CA THR A 190 -11.08 10.92 11.36
C THR A 190 -10.71 10.06 10.15
N ALA A 191 -9.66 9.23 10.22
CA ALA A 191 -9.27 8.38 9.09
C ALA A 191 -10.35 7.34 8.75
N HIS A 192 -11.07 6.82 9.73
CA HIS A 192 -12.19 5.90 9.52
C HIS A 192 -13.38 6.58 8.84
N ASP A 193 -13.70 7.80 9.28
CA ASP A 193 -14.77 8.59 8.68
C ASP A 193 -14.43 8.98 7.23
N ASP A 194 -13.19 9.37 6.97
CA ASP A 194 -12.69 9.69 5.64
C ASP A 194 -12.74 8.46 4.71
N ALA A 195 -12.32 7.30 5.21
CA ALA A 195 -12.32 6.07 4.44
C ALA A 195 -13.75 5.67 4.02
N PHE A 196 -14.70 5.73 4.94
CA PHE A 196 -16.08 5.43 4.62
C PHE A 196 -16.71 6.47 3.69
N ALA A 197 -16.44 7.74 3.91
CA ALA A 197 -16.94 8.80 3.03
C ALA A 197 -16.35 8.68 1.60
N ALA A 198 -15.07 8.30 1.47
CA ALA A 198 -14.45 8.01 0.18
C ALA A 198 -15.12 6.83 -0.53
N TYR A 199 -15.42 5.75 0.20
CA TYR A 199 -16.19 4.63 -0.34
C TYR A 199 -17.56 5.06 -0.86
N GLN A 200 -18.31 5.83 -0.07
CA GLN A 200 -19.61 6.37 -0.51
C GLN A 200 -19.49 7.28 -1.73
N TYR A 201 -18.43 8.10 -1.80
CA TYR A 201 -18.15 8.91 -2.97
C TYR A 201 -17.93 8.05 -4.21
N VAL A 202 -17.17 6.97 -4.09
CA VAL A 202 -16.90 6.04 -5.19
C VAL A 202 -18.19 5.39 -5.67
N LEU A 203 -19.03 4.88 -4.78
CA LEU A 203 -20.33 4.30 -5.18
C LEU A 203 -21.18 5.25 -6.02
N LYS A 204 -21.17 6.54 -5.67
CA LYS A 204 -21.95 7.57 -6.38
C LYS A 204 -21.31 8.02 -7.70
N ASN A 205 -19.99 7.95 -7.82
CA ASN A 205 -19.25 8.58 -8.89
C ASN A 205 -18.43 7.59 -9.75
N ALA A 206 -18.54 6.28 -9.54
CA ALA A 206 -17.77 5.25 -10.25
C ALA A 206 -17.85 5.43 -11.77
N ALA A 207 -19.04 5.65 -12.32
CA ALA A 207 -19.25 5.83 -13.75
C ALA A 207 -18.42 6.99 -14.34
N SER A 208 -18.26 8.10 -13.60
CA SER A 208 -17.41 9.23 -14.03
C SER A 208 -15.92 8.93 -14.07
N MET A 209 -15.52 7.79 -13.48
CA MET A 209 -14.16 7.24 -13.45
C MET A 209 -14.02 5.98 -14.31
N LYS A 210 -14.95 5.74 -15.25
CA LYS A 210 -15.05 4.51 -16.06
C LYS A 210 -15.25 3.23 -15.23
N GLY A 211 -15.72 3.36 -13.99
CA GLY A 211 -15.96 2.24 -13.06
C GLY A 211 -17.41 1.78 -13.05
N ASP A 212 -17.63 0.50 -12.70
CA ASP A 212 -18.95 -0.07 -12.45
C ASP A 212 -19.28 0.05 -10.95
N PRO A 213 -20.30 0.85 -10.56
CA PRO A 213 -20.68 1.01 -9.15
C PRO A 213 -21.20 -0.28 -8.50
N ASN A 214 -21.56 -1.29 -9.30
CA ASN A 214 -22.03 -2.59 -8.80
C ASN A 214 -20.88 -3.59 -8.57
N LYS A 215 -19.65 -3.24 -8.96
CA LYS A 215 -18.44 -4.08 -8.84
C LYS A 215 -17.34 -3.35 -8.07
N VAL A 216 -17.65 -2.92 -6.85
CA VAL A 216 -16.71 -2.20 -5.99
C VAL A 216 -16.19 -3.14 -4.92
N ALA A 217 -14.86 -3.25 -4.81
CA ALA A 217 -14.15 -3.93 -3.73
C ALA A 217 -13.36 -2.92 -2.88
N VAL A 218 -12.98 -3.33 -1.67
CA VAL A 218 -12.08 -2.56 -0.81
C VAL A 218 -10.80 -3.36 -0.56
N VAL A 219 -9.68 -2.69 -0.59
CA VAL A 219 -8.36 -3.29 -0.33
C VAL A 219 -7.59 -2.36 0.57
N GLY A 220 -6.85 -2.90 1.52
CA GLY A 220 -5.98 -2.07 2.34
C GLY A 220 -4.87 -2.85 3.02
N GLU A 221 -3.80 -2.13 3.34
CA GLU A 221 -2.59 -2.66 3.95
C GLU A 221 -2.39 -2.08 5.34
N SER A 222 -2.10 -2.90 6.35
CA SER A 222 -1.83 -2.49 7.73
C SER A 222 -2.98 -1.62 8.29
N ALA A 223 -2.73 -0.37 8.66
CA ALA A 223 -3.78 0.59 9.03
C ALA A 223 -4.86 0.75 7.95
N GLY A 224 -4.47 0.69 6.67
CA GLY A 224 -5.42 0.68 5.55
C GLY A 224 -6.28 -0.57 5.50
N GLY A 225 -5.74 -1.74 5.88
CA GLY A 225 -6.50 -2.98 6.04
C GLY A 225 -7.55 -2.86 7.15
N ASN A 226 -7.19 -2.24 8.26
CA ASN A 226 -8.15 -1.87 9.30
C ASN A 226 -9.25 -0.96 8.76
N LEU A 227 -8.90 0.09 8.01
CA LEU A 227 -9.87 1.00 7.39
C LEU A 227 -10.79 0.28 6.39
N ALA A 228 -10.26 -0.62 5.55
CA ALA A 228 -11.05 -1.38 4.59
C ALA A 228 -12.11 -2.24 5.28
N CYS A 229 -11.74 -2.96 6.35
CA CYS A 229 -12.67 -3.74 7.15
C CYS A 229 -13.75 -2.86 7.79
N ASN A 230 -13.36 -1.71 8.34
CA ASN A 230 -14.30 -0.75 8.93
C ASN A 230 -15.27 -0.17 7.90
N VAL A 231 -14.84 0.06 6.67
CA VAL A 231 -15.74 0.49 5.58
C VAL A 231 -16.83 -0.54 5.36
N SER A 232 -16.50 -1.82 5.34
CA SER A 232 -17.47 -2.92 5.23
C SER A 232 -18.42 -2.97 6.41
N ILE A 233 -17.92 -2.86 7.65
CA ILE A 233 -18.74 -2.80 8.87
C ILE A 233 -19.70 -1.60 8.81
N MET A 234 -19.18 -0.40 8.50
CA MET A 234 -19.97 0.83 8.43
C MET A 234 -21.00 0.78 7.30
N ALA A 235 -20.67 0.17 6.17
CA ALA A 235 -21.61 -0.01 5.06
C ALA A 235 -22.78 -0.90 5.46
N ARG A 236 -22.51 -2.03 6.10
CA ARG A 236 -23.55 -2.92 6.66
C ARG A 236 -24.44 -2.19 7.66
N ASP A 237 -23.84 -1.54 8.65
CA ASP A 237 -24.57 -0.94 9.77
C ASP A 237 -25.40 0.27 9.33
N LYS A 238 -24.91 1.02 8.34
CA LYS A 238 -25.63 2.17 7.75
C LYS A 238 -26.51 1.80 6.55
N LYS A 239 -26.62 0.51 6.22
CA LYS A 239 -27.43 -0.01 5.09
C LYS A 239 -27.04 0.63 3.75
N VAL A 240 -25.76 0.91 3.58
CA VAL A 240 -25.16 1.28 2.29
C VAL A 240 -24.77 -0.02 1.56
N ALA A 241 -24.72 0.01 0.23
CA ALA A 241 -24.26 -1.14 -0.55
C ALA A 241 -22.89 -1.64 -0.05
N LEU A 242 -22.82 -2.93 0.27
CA LEU A 242 -21.57 -3.56 0.70
C LEU A 242 -20.57 -3.65 -0.45
N PRO A 243 -19.27 -3.57 -0.20
CA PRO A 243 -18.27 -4.02 -1.15
C PRO A 243 -18.58 -5.44 -1.64
N LYS A 244 -18.17 -5.79 -2.84
CA LYS A 244 -18.33 -7.18 -3.35
C LYS A 244 -17.27 -8.11 -2.80
N TYR A 245 -16.15 -7.55 -2.37
CA TYR A 245 -15.01 -8.29 -1.82
C TYR A 245 -14.13 -7.36 -1.00
N GLN A 246 -13.43 -7.90 -0.01
CA GLN A 246 -12.38 -7.18 0.68
C GLN A 246 -11.08 -7.97 0.75
N VAL A 247 -9.94 -7.28 0.61
CA VAL A 247 -8.61 -7.83 0.81
C VAL A 247 -7.90 -7.04 1.89
N LEU A 248 -7.53 -7.72 2.95
CA LEU A 248 -6.91 -7.16 4.15
C LEU A 248 -5.48 -7.70 4.24
N VAL A 249 -4.51 -6.86 3.94
CA VAL A 249 -3.10 -7.25 3.93
C VAL A 249 -2.49 -6.86 5.27
N TYR A 250 -2.07 -7.83 6.06
CA TYR A 250 -1.56 -7.66 7.44
C TYR A 250 -2.28 -6.54 8.22
N PRO A 251 -3.62 -6.60 8.31
CA PRO A 251 -4.40 -5.49 8.88
C PRO A 251 -4.07 -5.30 10.36
N ILE A 252 -4.10 -4.03 10.82
CA ILE A 252 -4.15 -3.79 12.26
C ILE A 252 -5.50 -4.31 12.76
N ALA A 253 -5.50 -5.48 13.39
CA ALA A 253 -6.71 -6.17 13.84
C ALA A 253 -6.95 -6.04 15.33
N GLY A 254 -5.90 -5.84 16.12
CA GLY A 254 -5.97 -5.72 17.58
C GLY A 254 -5.15 -4.54 18.10
N SER A 255 -5.45 -4.15 19.32
CA SER A 255 -4.74 -3.07 20.03
C SER A 255 -4.06 -3.55 21.33
N ASP A 256 -4.18 -4.82 21.66
CA ASP A 256 -3.47 -5.43 22.79
C ASP A 256 -2.04 -5.77 22.35
N THR A 257 -1.08 -4.98 22.81
CA THR A 257 0.34 -5.17 22.52
C THR A 257 1.02 -6.23 23.41
N ASN A 258 0.26 -7.01 24.17
CA ASN A 258 0.76 -8.09 25.03
C ASN A 258 0.46 -9.49 24.47
N THR A 259 -0.05 -9.60 23.25
CA THR A 259 -0.27 -10.89 22.59
C THR A 259 1.07 -11.63 22.37
N PRO A 260 1.05 -12.97 22.20
CA PRO A 260 2.26 -13.73 21.88
C PRO A 260 3.00 -13.20 20.64
N SER A 261 2.27 -12.73 19.62
CA SER A 261 2.83 -12.15 18.41
C SER A 261 3.63 -10.89 18.74
N TYR A 262 3.08 -9.93 19.48
CA TYR A 262 3.81 -8.74 19.92
C TYR A 262 5.04 -9.05 20.79
N GLN A 263 4.97 -10.09 21.64
CA GLN A 263 6.10 -10.49 22.47
C GLN A 263 7.23 -11.13 21.64
N ALA A 264 6.88 -11.88 20.60
CA ALA A 264 7.85 -12.50 19.70
C ALA A 264 8.52 -11.47 18.75
N ASN A 265 7.83 -10.37 18.44
CA ASN A 265 8.23 -9.40 17.44
C ASN A 265 8.64 -8.04 18.03
N THR A 266 9.48 -8.07 19.08
CA THR A 266 10.04 -6.87 19.73
C THR A 266 11.18 -6.25 18.93
N GLU A 267 11.92 -7.04 18.15
CA GLU A 267 13.13 -6.64 17.42
C GLU A 267 12.98 -6.71 15.90
N THR A 268 11.78 -7.04 15.40
CA THR A 268 11.53 -7.18 13.96
C THR A 268 11.64 -5.85 13.22
N ALA A 269 12.02 -5.94 11.96
CA ALA A 269 12.08 -4.79 11.05
C ALA A 269 11.31 -5.11 9.75
N PRO A 270 10.64 -4.12 9.16
CA PRO A 270 10.66 -2.68 9.44
C PRO A 270 9.75 -2.22 10.59
N LEU A 271 8.93 -3.11 11.16
CA LEU A 271 7.98 -2.81 12.23
C LEU A 271 8.19 -3.76 13.41
N ASN A 272 8.06 -3.21 14.62
CA ASN A 272 8.14 -3.94 15.87
C ASN A 272 7.11 -3.40 16.88
N LYS A 273 7.04 -4.04 18.05
CA LYS A 273 6.13 -3.65 19.13
C LYS A 273 6.19 -2.15 19.47
N ALA A 274 7.39 -1.61 19.67
CA ALA A 274 7.56 -0.19 20.05
C ALA A 274 7.06 0.77 18.95
N GLY A 275 7.24 0.41 17.69
CA GLY A 275 6.69 1.14 16.55
C GLY A 275 5.15 1.15 16.55
N MET A 276 4.53 0.00 16.84
CA MET A 276 3.06 -0.08 16.94
C MET A 276 2.51 0.74 18.09
N GLU A 277 3.14 0.70 19.27
CA GLU A 277 2.76 1.52 20.42
C GLU A 277 2.86 3.02 20.10
N TRP A 278 3.89 3.42 19.33
CA TRP A 278 4.04 4.78 18.85
C TRP A 278 2.88 5.20 17.91
N PHE A 279 2.47 4.34 16.99
CA PHE A 279 1.32 4.59 16.12
C PHE A 279 0.03 4.78 16.93
N PHE A 280 -0.27 3.89 17.85
CA PHE A 280 -1.44 3.98 18.71
C PHE A 280 -1.44 5.29 19.53
N LYS A 281 -0.30 5.65 20.15
CA LYS A 281 -0.14 6.89 20.92
C LYS A 281 -0.44 8.15 20.09
N ASN A 282 -0.01 8.18 18.84
CA ASN A 282 -0.26 9.31 17.95
C ASN A 282 -1.71 9.34 17.45
N TYR A 283 -2.32 8.18 17.20
CA TYR A 283 -3.66 8.09 16.60
C TYR A 283 -4.79 8.28 17.60
N GLN A 284 -4.69 7.71 18.79
CA GLN A 284 -5.72 7.82 19.82
C GLN A 284 -5.86 9.25 20.37
N ARG A 285 -7.08 9.63 20.76
CA ARG A 285 -7.36 10.85 21.57
C ARG A 285 -7.10 10.56 23.03
N THR A 286 -7.61 9.38 23.47
CA THR A 286 -7.44 8.87 24.83
C THR A 286 -7.15 7.37 24.78
N PRO A 287 -6.56 6.76 25.83
CA PRO A 287 -6.34 5.32 25.88
C PRO A 287 -7.62 4.46 25.70
N ALA A 288 -8.79 5.01 26.02
CA ALA A 288 -10.07 4.32 25.82
C ALA A 288 -10.39 4.06 24.34
N ASP A 289 -9.89 4.91 23.43
CA ASP A 289 -10.09 4.72 21.99
C ASP A 289 -9.53 3.39 21.48
N LEU A 290 -8.48 2.85 22.11
CA LEU A 290 -7.91 1.54 21.74
C LEU A 290 -8.86 0.38 21.96
N LYS A 291 -9.88 0.54 22.80
CA LYS A 291 -10.92 -0.46 23.03
C LYS A 291 -12.09 -0.33 22.04
N ASP A 292 -12.13 0.75 21.25
CA ASP A 292 -13.17 0.94 20.23
C ASP A 292 -13.04 -0.16 19.16
N PRO A 293 -14.12 -0.87 18.81
CA PRO A 293 -14.08 -1.97 17.85
C PRO A 293 -13.62 -1.55 16.44
N ARG A 294 -13.58 -0.28 16.14
CA ARG A 294 -12.99 0.21 14.87
C ARG A 294 -11.46 0.12 14.86
N ILE A 295 -10.80 0.31 16.01
CA ILE A 295 -9.35 0.08 16.14
C ILE A 295 -9.10 -1.40 16.44
N ASN A 296 -9.87 -1.97 17.37
CA ASN A 296 -9.76 -3.36 17.82
C ASN A 296 -10.78 -4.24 17.10
N LEU A 297 -10.50 -4.60 15.85
CA LEU A 297 -11.39 -5.39 15.00
C LEU A 297 -11.71 -6.78 15.57
N VAL A 298 -10.82 -7.36 16.39
CA VAL A 298 -11.10 -8.64 17.06
C VAL A 298 -12.29 -8.55 18.03
N ALA A 299 -12.65 -7.36 18.49
CA ALA A 299 -13.84 -7.10 19.29
C ALA A 299 -15.06 -6.67 18.45
N ALA A 300 -14.90 -6.51 17.12
CA ALA A 300 -15.96 -6.05 16.25
C ALA A 300 -16.92 -7.18 15.86
N ASN A 301 -18.17 -6.82 15.56
CA ASN A 301 -19.11 -7.73 14.94
C ASN A 301 -18.83 -7.83 13.42
N LEU A 302 -18.24 -8.94 12.99
CA LEU A 302 -17.89 -9.20 11.59
C LEU A 302 -18.96 -10.00 10.84
N LYS A 303 -20.08 -10.35 11.48
CA LYS A 303 -21.15 -11.14 10.85
C LYS A 303 -21.81 -10.37 9.71
N GLY A 304 -22.04 -11.05 8.61
CA GLY A 304 -22.76 -10.50 7.44
C GLY A 304 -21.94 -9.56 6.57
N LEU A 305 -20.62 -9.60 6.69
CA LEU A 305 -19.71 -8.94 5.74
C LEU A 305 -19.53 -9.80 4.49
N GLU A 306 -19.02 -9.18 3.44
CA GLU A 306 -18.67 -9.81 2.17
C GLU A 306 -17.51 -10.81 2.29
N PRO A 307 -17.28 -11.64 1.25
CA PRO A 307 -16.12 -12.52 1.19
C PRO A 307 -14.82 -11.75 1.37
N THR A 308 -13.91 -12.31 2.18
CA THR A 308 -12.69 -11.64 2.65
C THR A 308 -11.48 -12.53 2.42
N THR A 309 -10.42 -11.95 1.84
CA THR A 309 -9.08 -12.50 1.92
C THR A 309 -8.28 -11.74 2.96
N VAL A 310 -7.67 -12.47 3.88
CA VAL A 310 -6.71 -11.91 4.85
C VAL A 310 -5.33 -12.48 4.53
N ILE A 311 -4.35 -11.61 4.37
CA ILE A 311 -2.95 -11.96 4.14
C ILE A 311 -2.19 -11.53 5.39
N GLY A 312 -1.60 -12.48 6.09
CA GLY A 312 -0.74 -12.24 7.25
C GLY A 312 0.75 -12.31 6.89
N ALA A 313 1.60 -11.92 7.82
CA ALA A 313 3.04 -12.08 7.75
C ALA A 313 3.57 -12.78 9.01
N ASP A 314 4.64 -13.59 8.85
CA ASP A 314 5.16 -14.42 9.94
C ASP A 314 5.92 -13.59 11.01
N TYR A 315 6.55 -12.48 10.58
CA TYR A 315 7.38 -11.62 11.45
C TYR A 315 6.72 -10.24 11.63
N ASP A 316 5.47 -10.27 12.08
CA ASP A 316 4.65 -9.06 12.24
C ASP A 316 4.09 -9.01 13.68
N PRO A 317 4.20 -7.88 14.38
CA PRO A 317 3.57 -7.74 15.69
C PRO A 317 2.03 -7.76 15.58
#